data_ee2f0070635043d266d13e88391ff1fd
#
_entry.id   ee2f0070635043d266d13e88391ff1fd
#
_cell.length_a   1.000
_cell.length_b   1.000
_cell.length_c   1.000
_cell.angle_alpha   90.00
_cell.angle_beta   90.00
_cell.angle_gamma   90.00
#
_symmetry.space_group_name_H-M   'P 1'
#
loop_
_entity.id
_entity.type
_entity.pdbx_description
1 polymer ?
#
loop_
_entity_poly.entity_id
_entity_poly.type
_entity_poly.pdbx_seq_one_letter_code
_entity_poly.pdbx_strand_id
1 'polypeptide(L)'
;MTAPAVRLAGITKRFGAVTANDAVDLEVAPGTIHGIIGENGAGKSTLVSILYGFYTADEGTIEIDGQPAGIADSAAAIDLGIGMVHQHFMLVPTFTVLENVMLGAEGGFRLAEGRRATREELLRLERDYALEVDPDALTGELPVGLQQRVEILKALRRGARILILDEPTGVLTPDETDRFFEILKGLRARGVTVMLITHKLREIMAVCDTVSVMRQGRMVAHRAVAGTSREELASLMVGRDVRLEAEHVETEPGAVLLEAEGLTWRDGRGIARLSDVALTLRAGEILGLA
;
A
#
# COMPACT_ATOMS: atom_id res chain seq x y z
N MET A 1 -25.43 -14.38 7.42
CA MET A 1 -24.43 -13.34 7.14
C MET A 1 -23.07 -13.96 7.37
N THR A 2 -22.16 -13.87 6.44
CA THR A 2 -20.77 -14.36 6.59
C THR A 2 -20.07 -13.49 7.63
N ALA A 3 -19.26 -14.09 8.52
CA ALA A 3 -18.45 -13.32 9.46
C ALA A 3 -17.48 -12.40 8.72
N PRO A 4 -17.17 -11.21 9.22
CA PRO A 4 -16.16 -10.33 8.63
C PRO A 4 -14.78 -10.98 8.72
N ALA A 5 -13.93 -10.77 7.71
CA ALA A 5 -12.55 -11.22 7.73
C ALA A 5 -11.75 -10.49 8.82
N VAL A 6 -12.02 -9.18 8.98
CA VAL A 6 -11.44 -8.34 10.05
C VAL A 6 -12.55 -7.54 10.67
N ARG A 7 -12.60 -7.54 12.01
CA ARG A 7 -13.40 -6.61 12.78
C ARG A 7 -12.56 -5.98 13.86
N LEU A 8 -12.56 -4.67 13.89
CA LEU A 8 -11.97 -3.85 14.94
C LEU A 8 -13.09 -3.13 15.65
N ALA A 9 -13.13 -3.19 16.99
CA ALA A 9 -14.15 -2.54 17.78
C ALA A 9 -13.51 -1.69 18.88
N GLY A 10 -13.72 -0.38 18.83
CA GLY A 10 -13.24 0.61 19.78
C GLY A 10 -11.72 0.71 19.88
N ILE A 11 -10.97 0.44 18.82
CA ILE A 11 -9.50 0.45 18.85
C ILE A 11 -8.97 1.84 19.18
N THR A 12 -8.28 1.93 20.31
CA THR A 12 -7.63 3.16 20.76
C THR A 12 -6.14 2.94 20.94
N LYS A 13 -5.34 3.91 20.45
CA LYS A 13 -3.88 3.93 20.62
C LYS A 13 -3.38 5.31 20.93
N ARG A 14 -2.60 5.41 22.00
CA ARG A 14 -1.98 6.67 22.45
C ARG A 14 -0.47 6.55 22.45
N PHE A 15 0.19 7.62 22.03
CA PHE A 15 1.63 7.79 22.15
C PHE A 15 1.90 9.07 22.96
N GLY A 16 2.11 8.91 24.27
CA GLY A 16 2.20 10.03 25.18
C GLY A 16 0.92 10.87 25.17
N ALA A 17 1.02 12.14 24.78
CA ALA A 17 -0.12 13.07 24.69
C ALA A 17 -0.91 12.93 23.38
N VAL A 18 -0.42 12.17 22.40
CA VAL A 18 -1.06 12.05 21.08
C VAL A 18 -1.92 10.80 21.02
N THR A 19 -3.22 10.95 20.77
CA THR A 19 -4.12 9.85 20.46
C THR A 19 -4.11 9.61 18.95
N ALA A 20 -3.41 8.56 18.52
CA ALA A 20 -3.26 8.23 17.10
C ALA A 20 -4.49 7.52 16.54
N ASN A 21 -5.15 6.67 17.36
CA ASN A 21 -6.46 6.08 17.07
C ASN A 21 -7.35 6.29 18.28
N ASP A 22 -8.60 6.67 18.06
CA ASP A 22 -9.57 7.03 19.07
C ASP A 22 -10.89 6.32 18.79
N ALA A 23 -11.14 5.23 19.53
CA ALA A 23 -12.32 4.37 19.43
C ALA A 23 -12.67 4.00 17.97
N VAL A 24 -11.70 3.48 17.22
CA VAL A 24 -11.86 3.13 15.80
C VAL A 24 -12.62 1.82 15.66
N ASP A 25 -13.73 1.87 14.91
CA ASP A 25 -14.49 0.71 14.46
C ASP A 25 -14.23 0.48 12.97
N LEU A 26 -14.01 -0.79 12.57
CA LEU A 26 -13.81 -1.20 11.19
C LEU A 26 -14.31 -2.61 10.96
N GLU A 27 -15.04 -2.83 9.87
CA GLU A 27 -15.40 -4.18 9.40
C GLU A 27 -14.96 -4.35 7.95
N VAL A 28 -14.28 -5.46 7.65
CA VAL A 28 -13.82 -5.82 6.31
C VAL A 28 -14.44 -7.16 5.93
N ALA A 29 -15.18 -7.19 4.84
CA ALA A 29 -15.78 -8.41 4.33
C ALA A 29 -14.74 -9.35 3.71
N PRO A 30 -14.89 -10.69 3.86
CA PRO A 30 -13.96 -11.65 3.26
C PRO A 30 -13.98 -11.60 1.73
N GLY A 31 -12.81 -11.77 1.12
CA GLY A 31 -12.66 -11.80 -0.34
C GLY A 31 -12.99 -10.47 -1.03
N THR A 32 -12.80 -9.34 -0.35
CA THR A 32 -13.00 -8.00 -0.92
C THR A 32 -11.71 -7.19 -0.90
N ILE A 33 -11.67 -6.11 -1.67
CA ILE A 33 -10.66 -5.07 -1.58
C ILE A 33 -11.27 -3.89 -0.83
N HIS A 34 -10.80 -3.66 0.39
CA HIS A 34 -11.25 -2.60 1.28
C HIS A 34 -10.22 -1.48 1.36
N GLY A 35 -10.61 -0.27 0.97
CA GLY A 35 -9.76 0.91 1.07
C GLY A 35 -9.83 1.58 2.44
N ILE A 36 -8.69 2.01 2.97
CA ILE A 36 -8.63 2.90 4.15
C ILE A 36 -7.94 4.18 3.71
N ILE A 37 -8.69 5.28 3.69
CA ILE A 37 -8.22 6.59 3.25
C ILE A 37 -8.23 7.61 4.37
N GLY A 38 -7.45 8.67 4.19
CA GLY A 38 -7.35 9.80 5.11
C GLY A 38 -6.11 10.61 4.81
N GLU A 39 -6.04 11.83 5.32
CA GLU A 39 -4.84 12.67 5.21
C GLU A 39 -3.63 12.04 5.92
N ASN A 40 -2.43 12.57 5.65
CA ASN A 40 -1.24 12.17 6.40
C ASN A 40 -1.42 12.52 7.89
N GLY A 41 -1.07 11.58 8.78
CA GLY A 41 -1.32 11.73 10.21
C GLY A 41 -2.74 11.38 10.68
N ALA A 42 -3.65 10.90 9.80
CA ALA A 42 -5.00 10.51 10.18
C ALA A 42 -5.08 9.23 11.06
N GLY A 43 -3.96 8.53 11.27
CA GLY A 43 -3.91 7.31 12.11
C GLY A 43 -3.93 5.99 11.33
N LYS A 44 -3.96 6.02 9.98
CA LYS A 44 -4.06 4.82 9.11
C LYS A 44 -2.95 3.80 9.36
N SER A 45 -1.69 4.23 9.24
CA SER A 45 -0.53 3.34 9.43
C SER A 45 -0.43 2.82 10.88
N THR A 46 -0.88 3.58 11.88
CA THR A 46 -0.98 3.11 13.26
C THR A 46 -2.01 1.99 13.38
N LEU A 47 -3.18 2.15 12.79
CA LEU A 47 -4.26 1.15 12.82
C LEU A 47 -3.80 -0.18 12.21
N VAL A 48 -3.17 -0.14 11.03
CA VAL A 48 -2.69 -1.37 10.38
C VAL A 48 -1.47 -1.97 11.08
N SER A 49 -0.64 -1.14 11.72
CA SER A 49 0.46 -1.62 12.57
C SER A 49 -0.04 -2.35 13.82
N ILE A 50 -1.20 -1.97 14.36
CA ILE A 50 -1.87 -2.72 15.44
C ILE A 50 -2.35 -4.07 14.90
N LEU A 51 -3.01 -4.08 13.74
CA LEU A 51 -3.52 -5.30 13.13
C LEU A 51 -2.40 -6.27 12.71
N TYR A 52 -1.22 -5.76 12.38
CA TYR A 52 -0.05 -6.58 12.05
C TYR A 52 0.85 -6.89 13.28
N GLY A 53 0.52 -6.39 14.47
CA GLY A 53 1.23 -6.71 15.71
C GLY A 53 2.52 -5.92 15.96
N PHE A 54 2.73 -4.79 15.28
CA PHE A 54 3.84 -3.86 15.60
C PHE A 54 3.52 -3.00 16.83
N TYR A 55 2.25 -2.73 17.06
CA TYR A 55 1.77 -2.06 18.25
C TYR A 55 0.61 -2.84 18.85
N THR A 56 0.50 -2.82 20.17
CA THR A 56 -0.68 -3.31 20.88
C THR A 56 -1.65 -2.15 21.08
N ALA A 57 -2.94 -2.36 20.81
CA ALA A 57 -3.98 -1.39 21.16
C ALA A 57 -4.02 -1.17 22.67
N ASP A 58 -4.30 0.06 23.10
CA ASP A 58 -4.48 0.37 24.51
C ASP A 58 -5.91 0.00 24.97
N GLU A 59 -6.90 0.09 24.06
CA GLU A 59 -8.30 -0.28 24.29
C GLU A 59 -8.88 -0.87 22.99
N GLY A 60 -9.97 -1.63 23.13
CA GLY A 60 -10.70 -2.22 22.02
C GLY A 60 -10.42 -3.69 21.83
N THR A 61 -11.07 -4.29 20.82
CA THR A 61 -10.95 -5.71 20.48
C THR A 61 -10.76 -5.93 19.00
N ILE A 62 -10.07 -7.02 18.66
CA ILE A 62 -9.83 -7.46 17.28
C ILE A 62 -10.46 -8.83 17.12
N GLU A 63 -11.21 -9.02 16.03
CA GLU A 63 -11.69 -10.33 15.59
C GLU A 63 -11.18 -10.61 14.17
N ILE A 64 -10.74 -11.83 13.93
CA ILE A 64 -10.34 -12.35 12.62
C ILE A 64 -11.25 -13.54 12.30
N ASP A 65 -11.89 -13.50 11.12
CA ASP A 65 -12.89 -14.50 10.70
C ASP A 65 -13.98 -14.75 11.75
N GLY A 66 -14.38 -13.68 12.48
CA GLY A 66 -15.39 -13.72 13.53
C GLY A 66 -14.92 -14.35 14.85
N GLN A 67 -13.63 -14.58 15.02
CA GLN A 67 -13.05 -15.09 16.27
C GLN A 67 -12.19 -14.01 16.96
N PRO A 68 -12.28 -13.86 18.28
CA PRO A 68 -11.40 -12.96 19.02
C PRO A 68 -9.93 -13.27 18.75
N ALA A 69 -9.14 -12.27 18.42
CA ALA A 69 -7.74 -12.39 18.06
C ALA A 69 -6.86 -11.57 19.01
N GLY A 70 -5.96 -12.24 19.72
CA GLY A 70 -4.91 -11.61 20.52
C GLY A 70 -3.64 -11.45 19.69
N ILE A 71 -3.45 -10.28 19.08
CA ILE A 71 -2.27 -10.00 18.25
C ILE A 71 -1.22 -9.32 19.14
N ALA A 72 -0.29 -10.11 19.67
CA ALA A 72 0.78 -9.61 20.53
C ALA A 72 2.02 -9.14 19.73
N ASP A 73 2.27 -9.76 18.58
CA ASP A 73 3.40 -9.49 17.69
C ASP A 73 3.08 -9.89 16.24
N SER A 74 4.01 -9.66 15.33
CA SER A 74 3.84 -9.99 13.92
C SER A 74 3.79 -11.49 13.64
N ALA A 75 4.37 -12.34 14.52
CA ALA A 75 4.27 -13.79 14.36
C ALA A 75 2.83 -14.25 14.59
N ALA A 76 2.18 -13.74 15.64
CA ALA A 76 0.76 -14.00 15.91
C ALA A 76 -0.14 -13.52 14.75
N ALA A 77 0.15 -12.36 14.16
CA ALA A 77 -0.58 -11.86 12.99
C ALA A 77 -0.41 -12.79 11.77
N ILE A 78 0.81 -13.26 11.50
CA ILE A 78 1.11 -14.20 10.42
C ILE A 78 0.39 -15.54 10.63
N ASP A 79 0.39 -16.08 11.85
CA ASP A 79 -0.29 -17.33 12.18
C ASP A 79 -1.82 -17.22 11.99
N LEU A 80 -2.38 -16.03 12.16
CA LEU A 80 -3.78 -15.70 11.84
C LEU A 80 -4.03 -15.50 10.34
N GLY A 81 -3.02 -15.63 9.49
CA GLY A 81 -3.11 -15.43 8.05
C GLY A 81 -3.14 -13.97 7.60
N ILE A 82 -2.57 -13.07 8.39
CA ILE A 82 -2.41 -11.66 8.04
C ILE A 82 -1.01 -11.45 7.46
N GLY A 83 -0.93 -10.96 6.23
CA GLY A 83 0.32 -10.51 5.58
C GLY A 83 0.32 -9.00 5.42
N MET A 84 1.51 -8.39 5.45
CA MET A 84 1.65 -6.95 5.22
C MET A 84 2.78 -6.67 4.23
N VAL A 85 2.49 -5.80 3.27
CA VAL A 85 3.46 -5.18 2.37
C VAL A 85 3.60 -3.73 2.80
N HIS A 86 4.80 -3.37 3.21
CA HIS A 86 5.12 -2.04 3.72
C HIS A 86 5.37 -1.05 2.60
N GLN A 87 5.23 0.24 2.89
CA GLN A 87 5.57 1.34 1.99
C GLN A 87 7.04 1.26 1.52
N HIS A 88 7.95 0.83 2.39
CA HIS A 88 9.34 0.50 2.05
C HIS A 88 9.52 -1.01 2.11
N PHE A 89 9.94 -1.61 1.00
CA PHE A 89 10.09 -3.06 0.92
C PHE A 89 11.09 -3.59 1.94
N MET A 90 10.69 -4.66 2.62
CA MET A 90 11.51 -5.37 3.60
C MET A 90 12.29 -6.52 2.92
N LEU A 91 12.88 -6.23 1.74
CA LEU A 91 13.71 -7.16 1.00
C LEU A 91 15.19 -6.90 1.30
N VAL A 92 15.97 -7.98 1.34
CA VAL A 92 17.43 -7.92 1.42
C VAL A 92 17.99 -7.79 0.00
N PRO A 93 18.56 -6.64 -0.41
CA PRO A 93 18.89 -6.37 -1.81
C PRO A 93 19.93 -7.32 -2.40
N THR A 94 20.81 -7.88 -1.55
CA THR A 94 21.86 -8.81 -1.93
C THR A 94 21.41 -10.27 -2.01
N PHE A 95 20.16 -10.55 -1.64
CA PHE A 95 19.56 -11.87 -1.72
C PHE A 95 18.78 -12.03 -3.02
N THR A 96 18.71 -13.27 -3.51
CA THR A 96 17.82 -13.64 -4.59
C THR A 96 16.35 -13.54 -4.16
N VAL A 97 15.43 -13.52 -5.12
CA VAL A 97 13.99 -13.62 -4.86
C VAL A 97 13.68 -14.83 -3.98
N LEU A 98 14.22 -16.00 -4.34
CA LEU A 98 14.02 -17.24 -3.58
C LEU A 98 14.50 -17.11 -2.13
N GLU A 99 15.67 -16.54 -1.91
CA GLU A 99 16.23 -16.35 -0.57
C GLU A 99 15.40 -15.37 0.26
N ASN A 100 14.92 -14.28 -0.34
CA ASN A 100 14.02 -13.34 0.34
C ASN A 100 12.68 -13.99 0.73
N VAL A 101 12.11 -14.81 -0.15
CA VAL A 101 10.85 -15.52 0.11
C VAL A 101 11.04 -16.60 1.18
N MET A 102 12.24 -17.22 1.26
CA MET A 102 12.56 -18.20 2.29
C MET A 102 12.79 -17.59 3.66
N LEU A 103 13.26 -16.36 3.74
CA LEU A 103 13.70 -15.72 4.97
C LEU A 103 12.65 -15.76 6.07
N GLY A 104 12.98 -16.37 7.22
CA GLY A 104 12.08 -16.57 8.36
C GLY A 104 10.99 -17.65 8.16
N ALA A 105 11.14 -18.48 7.12
CA ALA A 105 10.27 -19.62 6.86
C ALA A 105 11.06 -20.73 6.11
N GLU A 106 12.25 -21.04 6.58
CA GLU A 106 13.24 -21.91 5.92
C GLU A 106 12.83 -23.41 5.88
N GLY A 107 11.81 -23.81 6.64
CA GLY A 107 11.22 -25.14 6.55
C GLY A 107 12.03 -26.26 7.22
N GLY A 108 13.01 -25.95 8.07
CA GLY A 108 13.74 -26.92 8.90
C GLY A 108 15.26 -26.96 8.74
N PHE A 109 15.92 -27.96 9.34
CA PHE A 109 17.38 -28.06 9.47
C PHE A 109 18.17 -28.29 8.16
N ARG A 110 17.50 -28.67 7.05
CA ARG A 110 18.15 -28.96 5.76
C ARG A 110 17.84 -27.89 4.74
N LEU A 111 18.64 -26.85 4.71
CA LEU A 111 18.50 -25.71 3.78
C LEU A 111 18.30 -26.10 2.32
N ALA A 112 18.97 -27.15 1.83
CA ALA A 112 18.86 -27.58 0.43
C ALA A 112 17.47 -28.15 0.08
N GLU A 113 16.88 -28.93 0.99
CA GLU A 113 15.54 -29.48 0.82
C GLU A 113 14.48 -28.36 0.94
N GLY A 114 14.64 -27.44 1.89
CA GLY A 114 13.80 -26.27 2.05
C GLY A 114 13.86 -25.34 0.83
N ARG A 115 15.03 -25.14 0.23
CA ARG A 115 15.22 -24.32 -0.97
C ARG A 115 14.48 -24.90 -2.18
N ARG A 116 14.53 -26.22 -2.38
CA ARG A 116 13.82 -26.88 -3.47
C ARG A 116 12.31 -26.78 -3.29
N ALA A 117 11.81 -27.13 -2.11
CA ALA A 117 10.38 -27.07 -1.80
C ALA A 117 9.84 -25.63 -1.95
N THR A 118 10.60 -24.63 -1.46
CA THR A 118 10.23 -23.21 -1.62
C THR A 118 10.17 -22.78 -3.07
N ARG A 119 11.13 -23.24 -3.91
CA ARG A 119 11.12 -22.93 -5.35
C ARG A 119 9.88 -23.51 -6.03
N GLU A 120 9.54 -24.76 -5.76
CA GLU A 120 8.36 -25.40 -6.32
C GLU A 120 7.06 -24.68 -5.90
N GLU A 121 6.98 -24.29 -4.64
CA GLU A 121 5.86 -23.53 -4.10
C GLU A 121 5.79 -22.11 -4.70
N LEU A 122 6.93 -21.40 -4.79
CA LEU A 122 7.00 -20.07 -5.41
C LEU A 122 6.50 -20.11 -6.85
N LEU A 123 7.01 -21.02 -7.68
CA LEU A 123 6.56 -21.20 -9.06
C LEU A 123 5.07 -21.56 -9.19
N ARG A 124 4.50 -22.22 -8.18
CA ARG A 124 3.05 -22.45 -8.11
C ARG A 124 2.31 -21.15 -7.83
N LEU A 125 2.72 -20.41 -6.81
CA LEU A 125 2.10 -19.13 -6.44
C LEU A 125 2.19 -18.10 -7.58
N GLU A 126 3.33 -18.04 -8.26
CA GLU A 126 3.51 -17.19 -9.44
C GLU A 126 2.46 -17.46 -10.53
N ARG A 127 2.24 -18.75 -10.84
CA ARG A 127 1.21 -19.15 -11.83
C ARG A 127 -0.20 -18.87 -11.31
N ASP A 128 -0.46 -19.23 -10.04
CA ASP A 128 -1.78 -19.12 -9.44
C ASP A 128 -2.24 -17.66 -9.33
N TYR A 129 -1.31 -16.73 -9.11
CA TYR A 129 -1.62 -15.31 -8.89
C TYR A 129 -1.12 -14.36 -9.99
N ALA A 130 -0.55 -14.89 -11.08
CA ALA A 130 0.07 -14.11 -12.17
C ALA A 130 1.14 -13.11 -11.67
N LEU A 131 1.96 -13.56 -10.71
CA LEU A 131 3.01 -12.77 -10.05
C LEU A 131 4.41 -13.20 -10.54
N GLU A 132 4.61 -13.36 -11.83
CA GLU A 132 5.87 -13.85 -12.40
C GLU A 132 7.07 -13.00 -11.98
N VAL A 133 8.09 -13.67 -11.44
CA VAL A 133 9.41 -13.12 -11.08
C VAL A 133 10.46 -14.21 -11.32
N ASP A 134 11.72 -13.85 -11.57
CA ASP A 134 12.81 -14.83 -11.65
C ASP A 134 13.29 -15.19 -10.22
N PRO A 135 13.16 -16.46 -9.76
CA PRO A 135 13.58 -16.87 -8.43
C PRO A 135 15.07 -16.66 -8.13
N ASP A 136 15.90 -16.62 -9.16
CA ASP A 136 17.36 -16.49 -9.05
C ASP A 136 17.85 -15.05 -9.24
N ALA A 137 16.99 -14.12 -9.62
CA ALA A 137 17.33 -12.71 -9.73
C ALA A 137 17.64 -12.08 -8.36
N LEU A 138 18.64 -11.19 -8.30
CA LEU A 138 18.93 -10.38 -7.12
C LEU A 138 17.83 -9.32 -6.93
N THR A 139 17.24 -9.27 -5.74
CA THR A 139 16.10 -8.36 -5.50
C THR A 139 16.48 -6.88 -5.62
N GLY A 140 17.73 -6.52 -5.31
CA GLY A 140 18.22 -5.15 -5.47
C GLY A 140 18.36 -4.67 -6.92
N GLU A 141 18.37 -5.59 -7.89
CA GLU A 141 18.45 -5.28 -9.32
C GLU A 141 17.08 -5.25 -10.01
N LEU A 142 16.05 -5.71 -9.31
CA LEU A 142 14.68 -5.74 -9.85
C LEU A 142 14.08 -4.34 -9.91
N PRO A 143 13.29 -4.03 -10.96
CA PRO A 143 12.38 -2.90 -10.96
C PRO A 143 11.44 -2.93 -9.75
N VAL A 144 11.02 -1.75 -9.30
CA VAL A 144 10.20 -1.57 -8.08
C VAL A 144 8.92 -2.42 -8.13
N GLY A 145 8.23 -2.46 -9.27
CA GLY A 145 7.02 -3.27 -9.44
C GLY A 145 7.25 -4.78 -9.29
N LEU A 146 8.46 -5.29 -9.63
CA LEU A 146 8.82 -6.69 -9.39
C LEU A 146 9.19 -6.93 -7.93
N GLN A 147 9.88 -6.00 -7.26
CA GLN A 147 10.14 -6.09 -5.82
C GLN A 147 8.84 -6.17 -5.02
N GLN A 148 7.82 -5.42 -5.43
CA GLN A 148 6.49 -5.48 -4.82
C GLN A 148 5.83 -6.86 -4.99
N ARG A 149 5.95 -7.48 -6.17
CA ARG A 149 5.47 -8.86 -6.37
C ARG A 149 6.16 -9.85 -5.44
N VAL A 150 7.47 -9.69 -5.21
CA VAL A 150 8.23 -10.52 -4.27
C VAL A 150 7.68 -10.40 -2.85
N GLU A 151 7.36 -9.19 -2.38
CA GLU A 151 6.74 -9.00 -1.06
C GLU A 151 5.36 -9.66 -0.95
N ILE A 152 4.53 -9.57 -2.00
CA ILE A 152 3.23 -10.24 -2.03
C ILE A 152 3.42 -11.77 -2.00
N LEU A 153 4.32 -12.31 -2.83
CA LEU A 153 4.63 -13.75 -2.86
C LEU A 153 5.13 -14.26 -1.51
N LYS A 154 5.97 -13.47 -0.84
CA LYS A 154 6.47 -13.74 0.51
C LYS A 154 5.33 -13.83 1.53
N ALA A 155 4.35 -12.92 1.47
CA ALA A 155 3.18 -12.95 2.32
C ALA A 155 2.26 -14.14 2.01
N LEU A 156 1.97 -14.39 0.73
CA LEU A 156 1.13 -15.51 0.28
C LEU A 156 1.73 -16.87 0.66
N ARG A 157 3.05 -17.04 0.51
CA ARG A 157 3.74 -18.26 0.92
C ARG A 157 3.59 -18.54 2.42
N ARG A 158 3.52 -17.49 3.24
CA ARG A 158 3.27 -17.60 4.69
C ARG A 158 1.79 -17.86 5.02
N GLY A 159 0.95 -18.09 4.00
CA GLY A 159 -0.47 -18.40 4.18
C GLY A 159 -1.35 -17.17 4.37
N ALA A 160 -0.94 -15.99 3.93
CA ALA A 160 -1.75 -14.78 4.04
C ALA A 160 -3.09 -14.94 3.30
N ARG A 161 -4.17 -14.78 4.03
CA ARG A 161 -5.57 -14.71 3.55
C ARG A 161 -6.10 -13.27 3.61
N ILE A 162 -5.49 -12.45 4.45
CA ILE A 162 -5.72 -11.03 4.61
C ILE A 162 -4.40 -10.32 4.28
N LEU A 163 -4.39 -9.51 3.25
CA LEU A 163 -3.19 -8.79 2.77
C LEU A 163 -3.36 -7.29 3.00
N ILE A 164 -2.52 -6.74 3.83
CA ILE A 164 -2.46 -5.29 4.12
C ILE A 164 -1.40 -4.67 3.20
N LEU A 165 -1.75 -3.61 2.49
CA LEU A 165 -0.89 -2.88 1.56
C LEU A 165 -0.84 -1.41 1.99
N ASP A 166 0.29 -0.97 2.52
CA ASP A 166 0.47 0.41 3.00
C ASP A 166 1.14 1.27 1.93
N GLU A 167 0.37 2.17 1.31
CA GLU A 167 0.77 3.07 0.21
C GLU A 167 1.54 2.39 -0.94
N PRO A 168 1.03 1.28 -1.50
CA PRO A 168 1.83 0.41 -2.37
C PRO A 168 2.21 1.03 -3.71
N THR A 169 1.55 2.11 -4.13
CA THR A 169 1.75 2.75 -5.44
C THR A 169 2.59 4.03 -5.37
N GLY A 170 3.17 4.32 -4.20
CA GLY A 170 3.91 5.57 -3.98
C GLY A 170 5.11 5.78 -4.91
N VAL A 171 5.70 4.69 -5.38
CA VAL A 171 6.91 4.67 -6.22
C VAL A 171 6.69 4.02 -7.60
N LEU A 172 5.45 3.67 -7.93
CA LEU A 172 5.08 3.05 -9.21
C LEU A 172 4.75 4.11 -10.25
N THR A 173 5.09 3.82 -11.50
CA THR A 173 4.58 4.56 -12.65
C THR A 173 3.07 4.30 -12.84
N PRO A 174 2.35 5.14 -13.61
CA PRO A 174 0.93 4.90 -13.89
C PRO A 174 0.64 3.51 -14.49
N ASP A 175 1.45 3.06 -15.46
CA ASP A 175 1.30 1.76 -16.10
C ASP A 175 1.56 0.60 -15.14
N GLU A 176 2.55 0.74 -14.25
CA GLU A 176 2.82 -0.25 -13.19
C GLU A 176 1.68 -0.30 -12.18
N THR A 177 1.09 0.86 -11.85
CA THR A 177 -0.07 0.96 -10.96
C THR A 177 -1.28 0.24 -11.55
N ASP A 178 -1.57 0.42 -12.83
CA ASP A 178 -2.70 -0.26 -13.49
C ASP A 178 -2.49 -1.78 -13.53
N ARG A 179 -1.26 -2.25 -13.81
CA ARG A 179 -0.90 -3.69 -13.72
C ARG A 179 -1.03 -4.22 -12.28
N PHE A 180 -0.65 -3.42 -11.30
CA PHE A 180 -0.78 -3.78 -9.90
C PHE A 180 -2.25 -3.94 -9.49
N PHE A 181 -3.16 -3.11 -9.99
CA PHE A 181 -4.58 -3.26 -9.75
C PHE A 181 -5.16 -4.55 -10.33
N GLU A 182 -4.68 -5.00 -11.50
CA GLU A 182 -5.08 -6.31 -12.04
C GLU A 182 -4.61 -7.47 -11.14
N ILE A 183 -3.42 -7.37 -10.55
CA ILE A 183 -2.95 -8.32 -9.54
C ILE A 183 -3.90 -8.35 -8.34
N LEU A 184 -4.29 -7.19 -7.79
CA LEU A 184 -5.21 -7.12 -6.65
C LEU A 184 -6.58 -7.73 -6.97
N LYS A 185 -7.12 -7.46 -8.17
CA LYS A 185 -8.36 -8.08 -8.64
C LYS A 185 -8.22 -9.61 -8.75
N GLY A 186 -7.07 -10.09 -9.22
CA GLY A 186 -6.73 -11.50 -9.29
C GLY A 186 -6.66 -12.17 -7.91
N LEU A 187 -6.05 -11.52 -6.92
CA LEU A 187 -6.01 -11.96 -5.53
C LEU A 187 -7.42 -12.05 -4.93
N ARG A 188 -8.23 -11.00 -5.09
CA ARG A 188 -9.63 -10.99 -4.65
C ARG A 188 -10.43 -12.13 -5.27
N ALA A 189 -10.31 -12.35 -6.58
CA ALA A 189 -11.03 -13.41 -7.28
C ALA A 189 -10.70 -14.82 -6.75
N ARG A 190 -9.55 -14.98 -6.07
CA ARG A 190 -9.13 -16.21 -5.40
C ARG A 190 -9.43 -16.23 -3.89
N GLY A 191 -10.21 -15.27 -3.42
CA GLY A 191 -10.68 -15.21 -2.04
C GLY A 191 -9.73 -14.52 -1.06
N VAL A 192 -8.62 -13.93 -1.51
CA VAL A 192 -7.76 -13.11 -0.65
C VAL A 192 -8.48 -11.80 -0.33
N THR A 193 -8.54 -11.47 0.95
CA THR A 193 -9.03 -10.16 1.41
C THR A 193 -7.89 -9.16 1.37
N VAL A 194 -8.11 -8.02 0.73
CA VAL A 194 -7.08 -6.98 0.60
C VAL A 194 -7.51 -5.72 1.34
N MET A 195 -6.63 -5.19 2.19
CA MET A 195 -6.77 -3.88 2.84
C MET A 195 -5.77 -2.92 2.21
N LEU A 196 -6.27 -1.95 1.43
CA LEU A 196 -5.45 -0.97 0.71
C LEU A 196 -5.45 0.36 1.47
N ILE A 197 -4.30 0.73 2.02
CA ILE A 197 -4.11 2.01 2.69
C ILE A 197 -3.51 2.99 1.68
N THR A 198 -4.21 4.08 1.44
CA THR A 198 -3.75 5.11 0.51
C THR A 198 -4.40 6.48 0.83
N HIS A 199 -3.81 7.54 0.31
CA HIS A 199 -4.42 8.87 0.28
C HIS A 199 -4.87 9.25 -1.14
N LYS A 200 -4.68 8.35 -2.13
CA LYS A 200 -4.97 8.60 -3.55
C LYS A 200 -6.38 8.09 -3.91
N LEU A 201 -7.33 9.00 -4.06
CA LEU A 201 -8.72 8.66 -4.38
C LEU A 201 -8.89 7.90 -5.70
N ARG A 202 -8.00 8.14 -6.69
CA ARG A 202 -8.02 7.41 -7.97
C ARG A 202 -7.87 5.90 -7.74
N GLU A 203 -7.03 5.49 -6.83
CA GLU A 203 -6.77 4.08 -6.53
C GLU A 203 -7.99 3.41 -5.93
N ILE A 204 -8.63 4.08 -4.96
CA ILE A 204 -9.86 3.59 -4.34
C ILE A 204 -10.95 3.37 -5.37
N MET A 205 -11.20 4.38 -6.21
CA MET A 205 -12.24 4.31 -7.24
C MET A 205 -11.95 3.25 -8.31
N ALA A 206 -10.67 2.89 -8.55
CA ALA A 206 -10.26 1.95 -9.58
C ALA A 206 -10.36 0.49 -9.14
N VAL A 207 -10.14 0.18 -7.84
CA VAL A 207 -9.93 -1.23 -7.43
C VAL A 207 -10.70 -1.66 -6.19
N CYS A 208 -11.14 -0.74 -5.32
CA CYS A 208 -11.80 -1.10 -4.06
C CYS A 208 -13.29 -1.39 -4.23
N ASP A 209 -13.79 -2.34 -3.44
CA ASP A 209 -15.22 -2.63 -3.32
C ASP A 209 -15.88 -1.69 -2.31
N THR A 210 -15.18 -1.47 -1.19
CA THR A 210 -15.62 -0.61 -0.07
C THR A 210 -14.48 0.27 0.40
N VAL A 211 -14.81 1.36 1.07
CA VAL A 211 -13.83 2.32 1.59
C VAL A 211 -14.24 2.84 2.96
N SER A 212 -13.27 2.96 3.85
CA SER A 212 -13.38 3.61 5.15
C SER A 212 -12.53 4.87 5.18
N VAL A 213 -13.08 5.95 5.70
CA VAL A 213 -12.41 7.24 5.77
C VAL A 213 -11.98 7.52 7.20
N MET A 214 -10.68 7.75 7.40
CA MET A 214 -10.11 8.16 8.68
C MET A 214 -9.75 9.64 8.68
N ARG A 215 -10.07 10.31 9.78
CA ARG A 215 -9.69 11.70 10.03
C ARG A 215 -9.41 11.91 11.52
N GLN A 216 -8.24 12.48 11.83
CA GLN A 216 -7.82 12.82 13.20
C GLN A 216 -7.96 11.63 14.18
N GLY A 217 -7.50 10.45 13.78
CA GLY A 217 -7.52 9.24 14.60
C GLY A 217 -8.88 8.52 14.68
N ARG A 218 -9.92 9.01 14.02
CA ARG A 218 -11.27 8.43 14.07
C ARG A 218 -11.74 7.96 12.70
N MET A 219 -12.58 6.93 12.70
CA MET A 219 -13.31 6.50 11.52
C MET A 219 -14.53 7.41 11.34
N VAL A 220 -14.61 8.14 10.23
CA VAL A 220 -15.68 9.13 9.99
C VAL A 220 -16.72 8.65 8.99
N ALA A 221 -16.40 7.68 8.16
CA ALA A 221 -17.33 7.11 7.20
C ALA A 221 -16.93 5.72 6.72
N HIS A 222 -17.94 4.91 6.33
CA HIS A 222 -17.82 3.67 5.57
C HIS A 222 -18.71 3.78 4.34
N ARG A 223 -18.22 3.43 3.16
CA ARG A 223 -18.97 3.54 1.90
C ARG A 223 -18.68 2.35 0.99
N ALA A 224 -19.69 1.94 0.22
CA ALA A 224 -19.47 1.14 -0.98
C ALA A 224 -18.94 2.06 -2.08
N VAL A 225 -17.87 1.69 -2.75
CA VAL A 225 -17.25 2.53 -3.80
C VAL A 225 -18.21 2.75 -4.97
N ALA A 226 -19.01 1.75 -5.33
CA ALA A 226 -20.00 1.83 -6.42
C ALA A 226 -21.08 2.92 -6.23
N GLY A 227 -21.25 3.44 -5.01
CA GLY A 227 -22.28 4.45 -4.69
C GLY A 227 -21.71 5.79 -4.23
N THR A 228 -20.40 6.01 -4.38
CA THR A 228 -19.74 7.23 -3.88
C THR A 228 -18.94 7.93 -4.99
N SER A 229 -18.61 9.20 -4.78
CA SER A 229 -17.80 10.00 -5.71
C SER A 229 -16.46 10.38 -5.10
N ARG A 230 -15.52 10.81 -5.95
CA ARG A 230 -14.21 11.31 -5.52
C ARG A 230 -14.36 12.57 -4.65
N GLU A 231 -15.29 13.43 -4.99
CA GLU A 231 -15.61 14.69 -4.31
C GLU A 231 -16.16 14.41 -2.91
N GLU A 232 -17.07 13.44 -2.77
CA GLU A 232 -17.59 13.00 -1.48
C GLU A 232 -16.47 12.48 -0.58
N LEU A 233 -15.63 11.58 -1.11
CA LEU A 233 -14.49 11.03 -0.36
C LEU A 233 -13.50 12.12 0.04
N ALA A 234 -13.18 13.06 -0.86
CA ALA A 234 -12.30 14.19 -0.56
C ALA A 234 -12.86 15.05 0.57
N SER A 235 -14.15 15.39 0.51
CA SER A 235 -14.82 16.18 1.54
C SER A 235 -14.84 15.48 2.89
N LEU A 236 -15.06 14.17 2.92
CA LEU A 236 -14.98 13.36 4.14
C LEU A 236 -13.57 13.31 4.73
N MET A 237 -12.54 13.20 3.88
CA MET A 237 -11.13 13.20 4.33
C MET A 237 -10.73 14.52 4.98
N VAL A 238 -11.06 15.64 4.34
CA VAL A 238 -10.66 16.99 4.80
C VAL A 238 -11.61 17.54 5.87
N GLY A 239 -12.88 17.12 5.85
CA GLY A 239 -13.91 17.58 6.79
C GLY A 239 -14.55 18.91 6.43
N ARG A 240 -14.40 19.34 5.19
CA ARG A 240 -15.06 20.52 4.59
C ARG A 240 -15.29 20.24 3.10
N ASP A 241 -16.18 21.00 2.50
CA ASP A 241 -16.38 20.90 1.06
C ASP A 241 -15.09 21.20 0.30
N VAL A 242 -14.65 20.25 -0.51
CA VAL A 242 -13.44 20.34 -1.32
C VAL A 242 -13.87 20.38 -2.79
N ARG A 243 -13.54 21.47 -3.47
CA ARG A 243 -13.59 21.51 -4.93
C ARG A 243 -12.29 20.91 -5.46
N LEU A 244 -12.37 19.78 -6.16
CA LEU A 244 -11.22 19.12 -6.78
C LEU A 244 -10.75 19.84 -8.05
N GLU A 245 -11.61 20.67 -8.64
CA GLU A 245 -11.26 21.53 -9.75
C GLU A 245 -10.89 22.92 -9.21
N ALA A 246 -9.64 23.30 -9.44
CA ALA A 246 -9.24 24.69 -9.24
C ALA A 246 -9.91 25.55 -10.34
N GLU A 247 -10.60 26.62 -9.97
CA GLU A 247 -10.99 27.65 -10.92
C GLU A 247 -9.71 28.16 -11.58
N HIS A 248 -9.51 27.78 -12.85
CA HIS A 248 -8.37 28.29 -13.63
C HIS A 248 -8.65 29.74 -13.95
N VAL A 249 -8.05 30.64 -13.20
CA VAL A 249 -8.04 32.05 -13.57
C VAL A 249 -6.98 32.18 -14.65
N GLU A 250 -7.40 32.40 -15.89
CA GLU A 250 -6.49 32.76 -16.98
C GLU A 250 -5.80 34.08 -16.58
N THR A 251 -4.52 33.99 -16.25
CA THR A 251 -3.68 35.16 -16.05
C THR A 251 -2.75 35.31 -17.24
N GLU A 252 -2.66 36.51 -17.81
CA GLU A 252 -1.65 36.76 -18.84
C GLU A 252 -0.27 36.67 -18.22
N PRO A 253 0.66 35.86 -18.78
CA PRO A 253 2.00 35.70 -18.27
C PRO A 253 2.75 37.04 -18.34
N GLY A 254 3.31 37.46 -17.20
CA GLY A 254 4.06 38.70 -17.08
C GLY A 254 5.52 38.61 -17.56
N ALA A 255 6.40 39.40 -16.95
CA ALA A 255 7.81 39.40 -17.28
C ALA A 255 8.49 38.06 -16.98
N VAL A 256 9.52 37.70 -17.76
CA VAL A 256 10.37 36.54 -17.49
C VAL A 256 11.06 36.67 -16.15
N LEU A 257 10.90 35.71 -15.28
CA LEU A 257 11.51 35.65 -13.93
C LEU A 257 12.70 34.67 -13.91
N LEU A 258 12.63 33.58 -14.68
CA LEU A 258 13.69 32.61 -14.80
C LEU A 258 13.76 32.12 -16.24
N GLU A 259 14.97 32.07 -16.78
CA GLU A 259 15.26 31.51 -18.09
C GLU A 259 16.48 30.61 -17.98
N ALA A 260 16.38 29.42 -18.55
CA ALA A 260 17.49 28.49 -18.66
C ALA A 260 17.52 27.96 -20.08
N GLU A 261 18.71 27.96 -20.69
CA GLU A 261 18.96 27.44 -22.03
C GLU A 261 20.14 26.46 -22.02
N GLY A 262 20.04 25.38 -22.79
CA GLY A 262 21.12 24.41 -22.96
C GLY A 262 21.52 23.68 -21.67
N LEU A 263 20.61 23.56 -20.69
CA LEU A 263 20.92 22.95 -19.40
C LEU A 263 21.23 21.47 -19.55
N THR A 264 22.48 21.12 -19.32
CA THR A 264 22.95 19.73 -19.40
C THR A 264 23.60 19.34 -18.07
N TRP A 265 23.21 18.20 -17.52
CA TRP A 265 23.81 17.67 -16.31
C TRP A 265 24.11 16.18 -16.46
N ARG A 266 25.30 15.78 -15.99
CA ARG A 266 25.74 14.39 -15.93
C ARG A 266 26.00 13.99 -14.48
N ASP A 267 25.55 12.79 -14.13
CA ASP A 267 25.83 12.24 -12.80
C ASP A 267 27.29 11.80 -12.63
N GLY A 268 27.66 11.37 -11.42
CA GLY A 268 29.02 10.92 -11.09
C GLY A 268 29.51 9.68 -11.87
N ARG A 269 28.63 9.02 -12.64
CA ARG A 269 28.93 7.90 -13.54
C ARG A 269 29.03 8.37 -15.00
N GLY A 270 28.94 9.67 -15.28
CA GLY A 270 28.98 10.26 -16.61
C GLY A 270 27.68 10.12 -17.42
N ILE A 271 26.60 9.59 -16.82
CA ILE A 271 25.32 9.43 -17.49
C ILE A 271 24.63 10.80 -17.56
N ALA A 272 24.20 11.21 -18.77
CA ALA A 272 23.42 12.43 -18.92
C ALA A 272 22.03 12.23 -18.32
N ARG A 273 21.70 13.03 -17.31
CA ARG A 273 20.39 13.07 -16.66
C ARG A 273 19.53 14.20 -17.19
N LEU A 274 20.18 15.28 -17.62
CA LEU A 274 19.57 16.37 -18.38
C LEU A 274 20.43 16.61 -19.61
N SER A 275 19.80 16.83 -20.75
CA SER A 275 20.48 17.10 -22.01
C SER A 275 19.76 18.21 -22.75
N ASP A 276 20.43 19.36 -22.90
CA ASP A 276 19.98 20.50 -23.70
C ASP A 276 18.54 20.96 -23.34
N VAL A 277 18.24 21.01 -22.05
CA VAL A 277 16.91 21.41 -21.55
C VAL A 277 16.82 22.93 -21.54
N ALA A 278 15.75 23.47 -22.13
CA ALA A 278 15.40 24.86 -22.05
C ALA A 278 14.07 25.03 -21.30
N LEU A 279 13.96 26.08 -20.46
CA LEU A 279 12.73 26.44 -19.78
C LEU A 279 12.68 27.93 -19.53
N THR A 280 11.47 28.48 -19.55
CA THR A 280 11.20 29.88 -19.21
C THR A 280 10.04 29.95 -18.24
N LEU A 281 10.20 30.64 -17.12
CA LEU A 281 9.14 30.89 -16.13
C LEU A 281 8.84 32.39 -16.10
N ARG A 282 7.55 32.74 -16.17
CA ARG A 282 7.07 34.14 -16.17
C ARG A 282 6.30 34.46 -14.90
N ALA A 283 6.19 35.73 -14.60
CA ALA A 283 5.39 36.25 -13.46
C ALA A 283 3.92 35.84 -13.65
N GLY A 284 3.30 35.30 -12.60
CA GLY A 284 1.90 34.83 -12.63
C GLY A 284 1.68 33.49 -13.32
N GLU A 285 2.75 32.80 -13.75
CA GLU A 285 2.70 31.49 -14.40
C GLU A 285 3.03 30.38 -13.40
N ILE A 286 2.40 29.21 -13.57
CA ILE A 286 2.75 27.95 -12.91
C ILE A 286 3.33 27.02 -13.98
N LEU A 287 4.63 26.79 -13.94
CA LEU A 287 5.32 25.90 -14.87
C LEU A 287 5.40 24.49 -14.28
N GLY A 288 4.80 23.51 -14.95
CA GLY A 288 4.94 22.09 -14.62
C GLY A 288 6.18 21.49 -15.23
N LEU A 289 6.97 20.74 -14.44
CA LEU A 289 8.09 19.94 -14.90
C LEU A 289 7.71 18.47 -14.73
N ALA A 290 7.77 17.66 -15.80
CA ALA A 290 7.40 16.25 -15.83
C ALA A 290 8.56 15.36 -16.34
#